data_b14b2084be6ae9dc972c697b18961850
#
_entry.id   b14b2084be6ae9dc972c697b18961850
#
_cell.length_a   1.000
_cell.length_b   1.000
_cell.length_c   1.000
_cell.angle_alpha   90.00
_cell.angle_beta   90.00
_cell.angle_gamma   90.00
#
_symmetry.space_group_name_H-M   'P 1'
#
loop_
_entity.id
_entity.type
_entity.pdbx_description
1 polymer ?
#
loop_
_entity_poly.entity_id
_entity_poly.type
_entity_poly.pdbx_seq_one_letter_code
_entity_poly.pdbx_strand_id
1 'polypeptide(L)'
;DSTAVDLFAGTGNLGLEAISRGASHVIFVDKDRRSIALIRENAAYCRVEDRCDIIWSDYRNAAAKISGKADIVFLDPPYGRGLLTDALQMVAETGLLCEGGIAVAEHAIDEKMPESFGRLTLIKSKRYGKIGISVYENTAELEEE
;
A
#
# COMPACT_ATOMS: atom_id res chain seq x y z
N ASP A 1 -10.22 -8.59 -11.76
CA ASP A 1 -9.02 -7.79 -12.08
C ASP A 1 -8.70 -6.81 -10.98
N SER A 2 -7.89 -7.24 -10.01
CA SER A 2 -7.48 -6.37 -8.93
C SER A 2 -6.00 -6.06 -9.02
N THR A 3 -5.66 -4.78 -8.78
CA THR A 3 -4.29 -4.30 -8.71
C THR A 3 -3.98 -3.89 -7.28
N ALA A 4 -2.90 -4.42 -6.73
CA ALA A 4 -2.41 -4.06 -5.43
C ALA A 4 -1.09 -3.31 -5.54
N VAL A 5 -0.86 -2.35 -4.65
CA VAL A 5 0.41 -1.63 -4.54
C VAL A 5 0.94 -1.81 -3.14
N ASP A 6 2.19 -2.22 -3.02
CA ASP A 6 2.89 -2.30 -1.74
C ASP A 6 3.94 -1.19 -1.71
N LEU A 7 3.69 -0.15 -0.93
CA LEU A 7 4.53 1.05 -0.90
C LEU A 7 5.82 0.90 -0.10
N PHE A 8 5.92 -0.14 0.73
CA PHE A 8 7.10 -0.44 1.55
C PHE A 8 7.36 -1.94 1.46
N ALA A 9 7.69 -2.38 0.27
CA ALA A 9 7.57 -3.80 -0.09
C ALA A 9 8.54 -4.73 0.64
N GLY A 10 9.73 -4.25 1.02
CA GLY A 10 10.71 -5.07 1.75
C GLY A 10 11.09 -6.33 0.98
N THR A 11 10.71 -7.49 1.50
CA THR A 11 10.95 -8.79 0.87
C THR A 11 9.96 -9.12 -0.23
N GLY A 12 8.86 -8.38 -0.32
CA GLY A 12 7.77 -8.64 -1.24
C GLY A 12 6.75 -9.64 -0.74
N ASN A 13 6.87 -10.13 0.48
CA ASN A 13 5.98 -11.17 1.01
C ASN A 13 4.51 -10.79 0.96
N LEU A 14 4.19 -9.56 1.33
CA LEU A 14 2.81 -9.11 1.39
C LEU A 14 2.16 -9.05 0.01
N GLY A 15 2.87 -8.48 -0.97
CA GLY A 15 2.39 -8.43 -2.35
C GLY A 15 2.31 -9.81 -3.00
N LEU A 16 3.28 -10.68 -2.74
CA LEU A 16 3.25 -12.05 -3.26
C LEU A 16 2.09 -12.84 -2.66
N GLU A 17 1.78 -12.63 -1.39
CA GLU A 17 0.60 -13.20 -0.75
C GLU A 17 -0.68 -12.70 -1.42
N ALA A 18 -0.73 -11.43 -1.78
CA ALA A 18 -1.88 -10.86 -2.50
C ALA A 18 -2.11 -11.57 -3.83
N ILE A 19 -1.04 -11.86 -4.58
CA ILE A 19 -1.13 -12.63 -5.83
C ILE A 19 -1.67 -14.03 -5.56
N SER A 20 -1.15 -14.69 -4.52
CA SER A 20 -1.60 -16.01 -4.11
C SER A 20 -3.09 -16.04 -3.80
N ARG A 21 -3.64 -14.93 -3.32
CA ARG A 21 -5.05 -14.81 -2.97
C ARG A 21 -5.92 -14.21 -4.07
N GLY A 22 -5.39 -14.06 -5.27
CA GLY A 22 -6.17 -13.70 -6.45
C GLY A 22 -5.97 -12.31 -7.02
N ALA A 23 -5.03 -11.51 -6.50
CA ALA A 23 -4.71 -10.24 -7.13
C ALA A 23 -4.17 -10.49 -8.53
N SER A 24 -4.65 -9.73 -9.51
CA SER A 24 -4.23 -9.89 -10.90
C SER A 24 -2.85 -9.34 -11.14
N HIS A 25 -2.52 -8.23 -10.48
CA HIS A 25 -1.26 -7.52 -10.66
C HIS A 25 -0.83 -6.87 -9.37
N VAL A 26 0.46 -6.87 -9.08
CA VAL A 26 1.01 -6.20 -7.89
C VAL A 26 2.18 -5.32 -8.28
N ILE A 27 2.18 -4.11 -7.75
CA ILE A 27 3.25 -3.15 -7.92
C ILE A 27 3.99 -3.05 -6.59
N PHE A 28 5.27 -3.42 -6.61
CA PHE A 28 6.13 -3.36 -5.43
C PHE A 28 6.98 -2.09 -5.49
N VAL A 29 6.97 -1.32 -4.42
CA VAL A 29 7.78 -0.10 -4.29
C VAL A 29 8.67 -0.23 -3.08
N ASP A 30 9.96 0.02 -3.25
CA ASP A 30 10.89 0.13 -2.14
C ASP A 30 12.05 1.04 -2.54
N LYS A 31 12.58 1.76 -1.57
CA LYS A 31 13.73 2.66 -1.81
C LYS A 31 15.07 1.96 -1.66
N ASP A 32 15.09 0.77 -1.05
CA ASP A 32 16.32 0.02 -0.81
C ASP A 32 16.59 -0.92 -1.99
N ARG A 33 17.74 -0.72 -2.61
CA ARG A 33 18.16 -1.52 -3.76
C ARG A 33 18.24 -3.02 -3.43
N ARG A 34 18.62 -3.36 -2.20
CA ARG A 34 18.69 -4.77 -1.77
C ARG A 34 17.29 -5.39 -1.68
N SER A 35 16.32 -4.62 -1.22
CA SER A 35 14.93 -5.06 -1.22
C SER A 35 14.43 -5.31 -2.63
N ILE A 36 14.74 -4.43 -3.56
CA ILE A 36 14.36 -4.59 -4.97
C ILE A 36 14.92 -5.89 -5.56
N ALA A 37 16.20 -6.17 -5.29
CA ALA A 37 16.83 -7.42 -5.76
C ALA A 37 16.15 -8.65 -5.17
N LEU A 38 15.81 -8.59 -3.88
CA LEU A 38 15.14 -9.69 -3.19
C LEU A 38 13.73 -9.93 -3.71
N ILE A 39 12.99 -8.85 -3.97
CA ILE A 39 11.64 -8.95 -4.53
C ILE A 39 11.71 -9.63 -5.91
N ARG A 40 12.65 -9.22 -6.76
CA ARG A 40 12.84 -9.85 -8.08
C ARG A 40 13.12 -11.33 -7.97
N GLU A 41 14.00 -11.70 -7.04
CA GLU A 41 14.34 -13.11 -6.81
C GLU A 41 13.12 -13.89 -6.32
N ASN A 42 12.37 -13.35 -5.38
CA ASN A 42 11.18 -13.99 -4.83
C ASN A 42 10.06 -14.13 -5.88
N ALA A 43 9.85 -13.09 -6.71
CA ALA A 43 8.87 -13.14 -7.79
C ALA A 43 9.23 -14.21 -8.82
N ALA A 44 10.52 -14.32 -9.16
CA ALA A 44 11.02 -15.35 -10.07
C ALA A 44 10.82 -16.74 -9.49
N TYR A 45 11.14 -16.92 -8.21
CA TYR A 45 10.97 -18.20 -7.52
C TYR A 45 9.51 -18.65 -7.52
N CYS A 46 8.59 -17.72 -7.31
CA CYS A 46 7.14 -17.99 -7.32
C CYS A 46 6.55 -18.05 -8.73
N ARG A 47 7.33 -17.74 -9.76
CA ARG A 47 6.92 -17.75 -11.18
C ARG A 47 5.76 -16.79 -11.47
N VAL A 48 5.81 -15.58 -10.87
CA VAL A 48 4.78 -14.57 -11.02
C VAL A 48 5.32 -13.24 -11.56
N GLU A 49 6.50 -13.25 -12.17
CA GLU A 49 7.14 -12.02 -12.66
C GLU A 49 6.27 -11.24 -13.64
N ASP A 50 5.49 -11.92 -14.44
CA ASP A 50 4.57 -11.31 -15.42
C ASP A 50 3.38 -10.60 -14.77
N ARG A 51 3.19 -10.80 -13.47
CA ARG A 51 2.11 -10.18 -12.69
C ARG A 51 2.66 -9.12 -11.72
N CYS A 52 3.94 -8.80 -11.83
CA CYS A 52 4.61 -7.88 -10.91
C CYS A 52 5.27 -6.75 -11.65
N ASP A 53 5.10 -5.53 -11.16
CA ASP A 53 5.97 -4.40 -11.48
C ASP A 53 6.78 -4.09 -10.23
N ILE A 54 8.07 -3.87 -10.40
CA ILE A 54 8.97 -3.61 -9.28
C ILE A 54 9.62 -2.25 -9.51
N ILE A 55 9.35 -1.31 -8.61
CA ILE A 55 9.77 0.08 -8.75
C ILE A 55 10.74 0.44 -7.62
N TRP A 56 11.96 0.78 -8.00
CA TRP A 56 12.94 1.32 -7.07
C TRP A 56 12.69 2.81 -6.89
N SER A 57 12.02 3.16 -5.81
CA SER A 57 11.59 4.54 -5.56
C SER A 57 11.29 4.75 -4.10
N ASP A 58 11.44 6.00 -3.64
CA ASP A 58 10.84 6.46 -2.42
C ASP A 58 9.31 6.49 -2.60
N TYR A 59 8.56 6.19 -1.54
CA TYR A 59 7.10 6.16 -1.61
C TYR A 59 6.50 7.49 -2.07
N ARG A 60 7.16 8.62 -1.75
CA ARG A 60 6.67 9.96 -2.13
C ARG A 60 6.60 10.17 -3.63
N ASN A 61 7.48 9.50 -4.37
CA ASN A 61 7.56 9.63 -5.81
C ASN A 61 6.91 8.49 -6.56
N ALA A 62 6.40 7.50 -5.84
CA ALA A 62 5.92 6.27 -6.43
C ALA A 62 4.68 6.48 -7.30
N ALA A 63 3.74 7.30 -6.84
CA ALA A 63 2.48 7.51 -7.58
C ALA A 63 2.72 8.03 -9.00
N ALA A 64 3.71 8.89 -9.19
CA ALA A 64 4.05 9.42 -10.50
C ALA A 64 4.63 8.36 -11.45
N LYS A 65 5.11 7.25 -10.90
CA LYS A 65 5.72 6.16 -11.67
C LYS A 65 4.76 5.00 -11.91
N ILE A 66 3.56 5.07 -11.36
CA ILE A 66 2.54 4.02 -11.48
C ILE A 66 1.50 4.47 -12.49
N SER A 67 1.26 3.61 -13.49
CA SER A 67 0.19 3.82 -14.45
C SER A 67 -1.12 3.24 -13.92
N GLY A 68 -2.18 4.02 -14.00
CA GLY A 68 -3.51 3.59 -13.57
C GLY A 68 -3.70 3.71 -12.07
N LYS A 69 -4.73 3.05 -11.58
CA LYS A 69 -5.14 3.12 -10.18
C LYS A 69 -5.14 1.75 -9.55
N ALA A 70 -4.94 1.72 -8.23
CA ALA A 70 -4.95 0.50 -7.46
C ALA A 70 -6.29 0.28 -6.76
N ASP A 71 -6.64 -0.97 -6.57
CA ASP A 71 -7.79 -1.37 -5.75
C ASP A 71 -7.42 -1.46 -4.29
N ILE A 72 -6.16 -1.78 -4.00
CA ILE A 72 -5.65 -1.88 -2.64
C ILE A 72 -4.22 -1.36 -2.57
N VAL A 73 -3.93 -0.61 -1.52
CA VAL A 73 -2.57 -0.13 -1.22
C VAL A 73 -2.20 -0.61 0.17
N PHE A 74 -1.07 -1.31 0.27
CA PHE A 74 -0.53 -1.75 1.56
C PHE A 74 0.53 -0.75 2.04
N LEU A 75 0.46 -0.39 3.32
CA LEU A 75 1.39 0.53 3.95
C LEU A 75 1.91 -0.07 5.26
N ASP A 76 3.13 -0.57 5.21
CA ASP A 76 3.82 -1.14 6.38
C ASP A 76 5.22 -0.52 6.51
N PRO A 77 5.31 0.79 6.82
CA PRO A 77 6.59 1.46 6.95
C PRO A 77 7.27 1.14 8.28
N PRO A 78 8.57 1.45 8.42
CA PRO A 78 9.22 1.39 9.71
C PRO A 78 8.50 2.27 10.74
N TYR A 79 8.39 1.78 11.98
CA TYR A 79 7.66 2.47 13.03
C TYR A 79 8.38 3.72 13.55
N GLY A 80 7.60 4.66 14.10
CA GLY A 80 8.10 5.77 14.87
C GLY A 80 8.69 6.94 14.10
N ARG A 81 8.50 7.01 12.79
CA ARG A 81 9.09 8.05 11.95
C ARG A 81 8.07 8.96 11.27
N GLY A 82 6.80 8.82 11.60
CA GLY A 82 5.74 9.59 10.95
C GLY A 82 5.53 9.22 9.47
N LEU A 83 6.17 8.16 8.99
CA LEU A 83 6.11 7.76 7.60
C LEU A 83 4.72 7.32 7.18
N LEU A 84 4.02 6.64 8.08
CA LEU A 84 2.68 6.12 7.78
C LEU A 84 1.69 7.24 7.50
N THR A 85 1.66 8.24 8.37
CA THR A 85 0.77 9.40 8.20
C THR A 85 1.07 10.13 6.88
N ASP A 86 2.34 10.34 6.60
CA ASP A 86 2.79 11.00 5.37
C ASP A 86 2.40 10.18 4.14
N ALA A 87 2.59 8.87 4.20
CA ALA A 87 2.23 7.98 3.09
C ALA A 87 0.72 7.93 2.85
N LEU A 88 -0.09 7.88 3.91
CA LEU A 88 -1.55 7.93 3.79
C LEU A 88 -2.02 9.24 3.19
N GLN A 89 -1.40 10.35 3.59
CA GLN A 89 -1.71 11.66 3.01
C GLN A 89 -1.37 11.68 1.52
N MET A 90 -0.24 11.12 1.13
CA MET A 90 0.17 11.02 -0.26
C MET A 90 -0.82 10.18 -1.07
N VAL A 91 -1.26 9.04 -0.55
CA VAL A 91 -2.26 8.20 -1.21
C VAL A 91 -3.56 8.96 -1.40
N ALA A 92 -4.00 9.71 -0.37
CA ALA A 92 -5.22 10.51 -0.45
C ALA A 92 -5.14 11.60 -1.53
N GLU A 93 -3.97 12.22 -1.68
CA GLU A 93 -3.80 13.38 -2.57
C GLU A 93 -3.52 13.01 -4.02
N THR A 94 -2.90 11.86 -4.27
CA THR A 94 -2.40 11.53 -5.61
C THR A 94 -3.39 10.79 -6.49
N GLY A 95 -4.52 10.35 -5.94
CA GLY A 95 -5.48 9.55 -6.70
C GLY A 95 -4.97 8.15 -7.04
N LEU A 96 -3.99 7.62 -6.29
CA LEU A 96 -3.45 6.30 -6.51
C LEU A 96 -4.52 5.20 -6.32
N LEU A 97 -5.43 5.37 -5.37
CA LEU A 97 -6.55 4.46 -5.17
C LEU A 97 -7.74 4.82 -6.05
N CYS A 98 -8.36 3.81 -6.64
CA CYS A 98 -9.65 3.99 -7.30
C CYS A 98 -10.73 4.29 -6.26
N GLU A 99 -11.87 4.77 -6.72
CA GLU A 99 -13.05 4.96 -5.87
C GLU A 99 -13.49 3.61 -5.32
N GLY A 100 -13.69 3.54 -4.01
CA GLY A 100 -14.00 2.28 -3.32
C GLY A 100 -12.77 1.44 -2.99
N GLY A 101 -11.59 1.84 -3.45
CA GLY A 101 -10.35 1.15 -3.12
C GLY A 101 -9.97 1.35 -1.65
N ILE A 102 -9.14 0.47 -1.14
CA ILE A 102 -8.74 0.50 0.27
C ILE A 102 -7.24 0.64 0.46
N ALA A 103 -6.87 1.36 1.53
CA ALA A 103 -5.52 1.44 2.03
C ALA A 103 -5.45 0.67 3.35
N VAL A 104 -4.54 -0.28 3.42
CA VAL A 104 -4.34 -1.13 4.61
C VAL A 104 -3.04 -0.69 5.28
N ALA A 105 -3.16 -0.11 6.46
CA ALA A 105 -2.03 0.45 7.19
C ALA A 105 -1.71 -0.39 8.43
N GLU A 106 -0.46 -0.84 8.53
CA GLU A 106 0.04 -1.52 9.71
C GLU A 106 0.84 -0.54 10.56
N HIS A 107 0.58 -0.52 11.86
CA HIS A 107 1.19 0.42 12.79
C HIS A 107 1.31 -0.17 14.18
N ALA A 108 2.06 0.51 15.07
CA ALA A 108 2.09 0.13 16.48
C ALA A 108 0.69 0.31 17.09
N ILE A 109 0.33 -0.57 18.01
CA ILE A 109 -1.02 -0.59 18.57
C ILE A 109 -1.40 0.67 19.34
N ASP A 110 -0.40 1.34 19.93
CA ASP A 110 -0.61 2.58 20.67
C ASP A 110 -0.56 3.84 19.79
N GLU A 111 -0.30 3.68 18.52
CA GLU A 111 -0.33 4.79 17.58
C GLU A 111 -1.77 5.17 17.27
N LYS A 112 -2.11 6.43 17.49
CA LYS A 112 -3.44 6.93 17.18
C LYS A 112 -3.55 7.22 15.69
N MET A 113 -4.49 6.56 15.05
CA MET A 113 -4.74 6.75 13.63
C MET A 113 -5.90 7.70 13.42
N PRO A 114 -5.72 8.76 12.61
CA PRO A 114 -6.81 9.68 12.28
C PRO A 114 -7.99 8.97 11.62
N GLU A 115 -9.18 9.52 11.80
CA GLU A 115 -10.40 8.97 11.18
C GLU A 115 -10.47 9.21 9.68
N SER A 116 -9.73 10.19 9.17
CA SER A 116 -9.73 10.50 7.75
C SER A 116 -8.43 11.17 7.31
N PHE A 117 -8.14 11.00 6.03
CA PHE A 117 -7.09 11.69 5.28
C PHE A 117 -7.73 12.11 3.95
N GLY A 118 -8.22 13.35 3.85
CA GLY A 118 -8.92 13.76 2.64
C GLY A 118 -10.07 12.81 2.33
N ARG A 119 -9.99 12.13 1.19
CA ARG A 119 -11.01 11.17 0.75
C ARG A 119 -10.90 9.79 1.38
N LEU A 120 -9.84 9.54 2.14
CA LEU A 120 -9.67 8.27 2.84
C LEU A 120 -10.39 8.35 4.18
N THR A 121 -11.30 7.43 4.42
CA THR A 121 -12.08 7.32 5.64
C THR A 121 -11.80 6.00 6.33
N LEU A 122 -11.51 6.04 7.63
CA LEU A 122 -11.25 4.84 8.42
C LEU A 122 -12.55 4.03 8.54
N ILE A 123 -12.52 2.81 8.04
CA ILE A 123 -13.68 1.91 8.06
C ILE A 123 -13.51 0.72 8.99
N LYS A 124 -12.28 0.39 9.39
CA LYS A 124 -12.03 -0.77 10.21
C LYS A 124 -10.70 -0.64 10.93
N SER A 125 -10.68 -1.09 12.20
CA SER A 125 -9.46 -1.20 12.99
C SER A 125 -9.42 -2.54 13.66
N LYS A 126 -8.27 -3.22 13.62
CA LYS A 126 -8.04 -4.50 14.26
C LYS A 126 -6.75 -4.48 15.06
N ARG A 127 -6.67 -5.32 16.08
CA ARG A 127 -5.51 -5.47 16.95
C ARG A 127 -5.02 -6.90 16.91
N TYR A 128 -3.71 -7.05 16.72
CA TYR A 128 -3.04 -8.34 16.76
C TYR A 128 -1.80 -8.19 17.63
N GLY A 129 -1.91 -8.55 18.92
CA GLY A 129 -0.81 -8.36 19.85
C GLY A 129 -0.43 -6.89 19.99
N LYS A 130 0.78 -6.54 19.58
CA LYS A 130 1.29 -5.16 19.64
C LYS A 130 1.11 -4.41 18.31
N ILE A 131 0.44 -5.02 17.34
CA ILE A 131 0.26 -4.45 16.01
C ILE A 131 -1.19 -4.03 15.84
N GLY A 132 -1.39 -2.84 15.28
CA GLY A 132 -2.69 -2.37 14.83
C GLY A 132 -2.76 -2.41 13.31
N ILE A 133 -3.94 -2.72 12.80
CA ILE A 133 -4.22 -2.63 11.37
C ILE A 133 -5.42 -1.71 11.19
N SER A 134 -5.23 -0.64 10.44
CA SER A 134 -6.28 0.33 10.12
C SER A 134 -6.55 0.28 8.63
N VAL A 135 -7.83 0.17 8.27
CA VAL A 135 -8.25 0.12 6.87
C VAL A 135 -9.02 1.38 6.54
N TYR A 136 -8.57 2.06 5.49
CA TYR A 136 -9.20 3.27 4.98
C TYR A 136 -9.81 2.98 3.61
N GLU A 137 -11.00 3.50 3.38
CA GLU A 137 -11.65 3.42 2.07
C GLU A 137 -11.59 4.76 1.38
N ASN A 138 -11.29 4.75 0.08
CA ASN A 138 -11.34 5.95 -0.75
C ASN A 138 -12.79 6.20 -1.15
N THR A 139 -13.44 7.09 -0.42
CA THR A 139 -14.84 7.45 -0.68
C THR A 139 -14.91 8.57 -1.72
N ALA A 140 -15.96 8.55 -2.53
CA ALA A 140 -16.22 9.64 -3.46
C ALA A 140 -16.43 10.93 -2.67
N GLU A 141 -15.88 12.04 -3.18
CA GLU A 141 -16.24 13.34 -2.62
C GLU A 141 -17.74 13.55 -2.80
N LEU A 142 -18.40 13.88 -1.69
CA LEU A 142 -19.76 14.38 -1.80
C LEU A 142 -19.67 15.72 -2.49
N GLU A 143 -20.25 15.82 -3.67
CA GLU A 143 -20.37 17.12 -4.32
C GLU A 143 -21.20 18.01 -3.42
N GLU A 144 -20.58 19.09 -2.97
CA GLU A 144 -21.31 20.12 -2.26
C GLU A 144 -22.12 20.91 -3.28
N GLU A 145 -23.40 20.83 -3.10
CA GLU A 145 -24.34 21.62 -3.88
C GLU A 145 -24.51 23.01 -3.28
#